data_f576a96bbd9e8191997cd9a3a04d2684
#
_entry.id   f576a96bbd9e8191997cd9a3a04d2684
#
_cell.length_a   1.000
_cell.length_b   1.000
_cell.length_c   1.000
_cell.angle_alpha   90.00
_cell.angle_beta   90.00
_cell.angle_gamma   90.00
#
_symmetry.space_group_name_H-M   'P 1'
#
loop_
_entity.id
_entity.type
_entity.pdbx_description
1 polymer ?
#
loop_
_entity_poly.entity_id
_entity_poly.type
_entity_poly.pdbx_seq_one_letter_code
_entity_poly.pdbx_strand_id
1 'polypeptide(L)'
;MMAALNGKPNLKESEAWKKLNNYFEENKNKINILDLFNKDANRFSNFSVKLDTPLDGPFLVDYSKNRVNDEVMQLLLNLARERGVEEARDAMFSGQRINFTEDRAVLHVALRNRSNVPMLVNTLS
;
A
#
# COMPACT_ATOMS: atom_id res chain seq x y z
N MET A 1 10.92 14.92 -12.34
CA MET A 1 10.30 14.23 -11.18
C MET A 1 9.75 12.83 -11.50
N MET A 2 9.59 12.45 -12.76
CA MET A 2 9.37 11.03 -13.16
C MET A 2 10.51 10.07 -12.76
N ALA A 3 11.71 10.59 -12.49
CA ALA A 3 12.87 9.79 -12.09
C ALA A 3 12.70 9.00 -10.78
N ALA A 4 11.81 9.41 -9.89
CA ALA A 4 11.63 8.76 -8.60
C ALA A 4 10.98 7.37 -8.69
N LEU A 5 10.16 7.13 -9.72
CA LEU A 5 9.51 5.82 -9.93
C LEU A 5 10.24 4.97 -10.99
N ASN A 6 10.81 5.61 -12.02
CA ASN A 6 11.52 4.92 -13.12
C ASN A 6 12.98 4.56 -12.83
N GLY A 7 13.60 5.16 -11.81
CA GLY A 7 15.01 4.91 -11.46
C GLY A 7 15.24 3.82 -10.42
N LYS A 8 14.17 3.17 -9.94
CA LYS A 8 14.32 2.14 -8.90
C LYS A 8 14.80 0.82 -9.51
N PRO A 9 15.71 0.10 -8.82
CA PRO A 9 16.19 -1.19 -9.30
C PRO A 9 15.03 -2.18 -9.47
N ASN A 10 15.28 -3.25 -10.21
CA ASN A 10 14.30 -4.35 -10.34
C ASN A 10 13.82 -4.77 -8.95
N LEU A 11 12.53 -5.08 -8.83
CA LEU A 11 11.92 -5.47 -7.56
C LEU A 11 12.73 -6.56 -6.84
N LYS A 12 13.16 -7.59 -7.57
CA LYS A 12 13.91 -8.73 -7.00
C LYS A 12 15.32 -8.35 -6.51
N GLU A 13 15.84 -7.21 -6.95
CA GLU A 13 17.15 -6.70 -6.55
C GLU A 13 17.07 -5.81 -5.31
N SER A 14 15.86 -5.36 -4.96
CA SER A 14 15.65 -4.48 -3.82
C SER A 14 15.90 -5.20 -2.49
N GLU A 15 16.46 -4.49 -1.52
CA GLU A 15 16.80 -5.09 -0.21
C GLU A 15 15.55 -5.47 0.59
N ALA A 16 14.48 -4.66 0.49
CA ALA A 16 13.23 -4.97 1.17
C ALA A 16 12.57 -6.24 0.59
N TRP A 17 12.64 -6.44 -0.75
CA TRP A 17 12.18 -7.67 -1.36
C TRP A 17 12.97 -8.88 -0.89
N LYS A 18 14.31 -8.80 -0.88
CA LYS A 18 15.17 -9.90 -0.44
C LYS A 18 14.87 -10.31 1.00
N LYS A 19 14.69 -9.32 1.90
CA LYS A 19 14.31 -9.59 3.29
C LYS A 19 12.95 -10.29 3.41
N LEU A 20 11.94 -9.80 2.68
CA LEU A 20 10.61 -10.41 2.67
C LEU A 20 10.66 -11.83 2.11
N ASN A 21 11.39 -12.05 1.03
CA ASN A 21 11.54 -13.36 0.40
C ASN A 21 12.28 -14.35 1.32
N ASN A 22 13.34 -13.92 1.98
CA ASN A 22 14.07 -14.76 2.93
C ASN A 22 13.16 -15.16 4.09
N TYR A 23 12.44 -14.21 4.66
CA TYR A 23 11.46 -14.49 5.72
C TYR A 23 10.39 -15.50 5.25
N PHE A 24 9.89 -15.33 4.03
CA PHE A 24 8.92 -16.26 3.44
C PHE A 24 9.50 -17.67 3.34
N GLU A 25 10.70 -17.83 2.78
CA GLU A 25 11.32 -19.14 2.62
C GLU A 25 11.54 -19.85 3.97
N GLU A 26 11.93 -19.12 5.01
CA GLU A 26 12.14 -19.65 6.35
C GLU A 26 10.84 -20.01 7.08
N ASN A 27 9.72 -19.34 6.77
CA ASN A 27 8.49 -19.41 7.57
C ASN A 27 7.24 -19.86 6.80
N LYS A 28 7.31 -20.11 5.49
CA LYS A 28 6.15 -20.45 4.64
C LYS A 28 5.30 -21.61 5.15
N ASN A 29 5.91 -22.56 5.87
CA ASN A 29 5.24 -23.72 6.44
C ASN A 29 4.96 -23.61 7.94
N LYS A 30 5.37 -22.51 8.60
CA LYS A 30 5.27 -22.31 10.05
C LYS A 30 4.12 -21.38 10.44
N ILE A 31 3.67 -20.52 9.52
CA ILE A 31 2.59 -19.56 9.80
C ILE A 31 1.24 -20.24 9.56
N ASN A 32 0.53 -20.51 10.66
CA ASN A 32 -0.82 -21.05 10.65
C ASN A 32 -1.79 -20.02 11.25
N ILE A 33 -2.93 -19.77 10.60
CA ILE A 33 -3.89 -18.74 11.01
C ILE A 33 -4.48 -19.07 12.38
N LEU A 34 -4.82 -20.32 12.65
CA LEU A 34 -5.36 -20.74 13.94
C LEU A 34 -4.36 -20.47 15.08
N ASP A 35 -3.09 -20.78 14.87
CA ASP A 35 -2.04 -20.52 15.86
C ASP A 35 -1.85 -19.01 16.10
N LEU A 36 -2.00 -18.19 15.06
CA LEU A 36 -1.93 -16.73 15.20
C LEU A 36 -3.07 -16.20 16.07
N PHE A 37 -4.30 -16.72 15.91
CA PHE A 37 -5.43 -16.37 16.78
C PHE A 37 -5.26 -16.89 18.21
N ASN A 38 -4.74 -18.09 18.38
CA ASN A 38 -4.48 -18.67 19.71
C ASN A 38 -3.41 -17.88 20.48
N LYS A 39 -2.44 -17.27 19.78
CA LYS A 39 -1.35 -16.47 20.38
C LYS A 39 -1.74 -15.03 20.68
N ASP A 40 -2.73 -14.48 19.98
CA ASP A 40 -3.16 -13.10 20.12
C ASP A 40 -4.69 -13.01 20.16
N ALA A 41 -5.24 -12.86 21.37
CA ALA A 41 -6.68 -12.69 21.58
C ALA A 41 -7.24 -11.41 20.94
N ASN A 42 -6.39 -10.41 20.68
CA ASN A 42 -6.76 -9.14 20.05
C ASN A 42 -6.46 -9.12 18.55
N ARG A 43 -6.14 -10.27 17.96
CA ARG A 43 -5.70 -10.36 16.56
C ARG A 43 -6.65 -9.67 15.58
N PHE A 44 -7.96 -9.81 15.77
CA PHE A 44 -8.94 -9.12 14.93
C PHE A 44 -8.73 -7.60 14.98
N SER A 45 -8.62 -7.03 16.17
CA SER A 45 -8.43 -5.59 16.35
C SER A 45 -7.06 -5.11 15.83
N ASN A 46 -6.01 -5.92 16.01
CA ASN A 46 -4.66 -5.59 15.59
C ASN A 46 -4.48 -5.69 14.07
N PHE A 47 -5.28 -6.54 13.41
CA PHE A 47 -5.20 -6.80 11.96
C PHE A 47 -6.51 -6.45 11.24
N SER A 48 -7.14 -5.36 11.65
CA SER A 48 -8.26 -4.75 10.95
C SER A 48 -8.18 -3.23 11.02
N VAL A 49 -8.78 -2.56 10.06
CA VAL A 49 -8.92 -1.10 10.02
C VAL A 49 -10.37 -0.75 9.80
N LYS A 50 -10.92 0.08 10.68
CA LYS A 50 -12.25 0.64 10.53
C LYS A 50 -12.15 2.09 10.09
N LEU A 51 -12.82 2.42 9.00
CA LEU A 51 -12.94 3.78 8.48
C LEU A 51 -14.39 4.22 8.62
N ASP A 52 -14.63 5.27 9.37
CA ASP A 52 -15.97 5.86 9.48
C ASP A 52 -16.18 6.81 8.29
N THR A 53 -17.17 6.51 7.46
CA THR A 53 -17.55 7.38 6.34
C THR A 53 -18.79 8.19 6.71
N PRO A 54 -18.84 9.49 6.35
CA PRO A 54 -19.91 10.37 6.80
C PRO A 54 -21.31 10.01 6.28
N LEU A 55 -21.39 9.30 5.15
CA LEU A 55 -22.64 9.04 4.43
C LEU A 55 -23.03 7.56 4.36
N ASP A 56 -22.02 6.68 4.24
CA ASP A 56 -22.25 5.28 3.90
C ASP A 56 -22.04 4.34 5.10
N GLY A 57 -21.80 4.91 6.29
CA GLY A 57 -21.49 4.14 7.50
C GLY A 57 -20.04 3.62 7.53
N PRO A 58 -19.72 2.76 8.49
CA PRO A 58 -18.37 2.30 8.69
C PRO A 58 -17.95 1.31 7.61
N PHE A 59 -16.72 1.48 7.11
CA PHE A 59 -16.05 0.56 6.21
C PHE A 59 -14.97 -0.22 7.00
N LEU A 60 -15.05 -1.54 6.99
CA LEU A 60 -14.13 -2.42 7.69
C LEU A 60 -13.24 -3.16 6.69
N VAL A 61 -11.93 -3.07 6.90
CA VAL A 61 -10.93 -3.93 6.24
C VAL A 61 -10.39 -4.92 7.26
N ASP A 62 -10.78 -6.17 7.15
CA ASP A 62 -10.32 -7.27 8.00
C ASP A 62 -9.27 -8.11 7.26
N TYR A 63 -8.02 -8.04 7.70
CA TYR A 63 -6.92 -8.88 7.21
C TYR A 63 -6.36 -9.82 8.30
N SER A 64 -7.10 -9.97 9.41
CA SER A 64 -6.73 -10.86 10.51
C SER A 64 -6.62 -12.33 10.09
N LYS A 65 -7.34 -12.72 9.04
CA LYS A 65 -7.36 -14.07 8.48
C LYS A 65 -6.33 -14.29 7.36
N ASN A 66 -5.46 -13.30 7.12
CA ASN A 66 -4.31 -13.47 6.24
C ASN A 66 -3.15 -14.12 7.00
N ARG A 67 -2.25 -14.78 6.27
CA ARG A 67 -1.03 -15.38 6.85
C ARG A 67 0.03 -14.31 7.10
N VAL A 68 -0.30 -13.32 7.91
CA VAL A 68 0.56 -12.21 8.30
C VAL A 68 0.66 -12.13 9.82
N ASN A 69 1.82 -11.72 10.29
CA ASN A 69 2.11 -11.32 11.67
C ASN A 69 2.75 -9.94 11.65
N ASP A 70 3.12 -9.40 12.80
CA ASP A 70 3.72 -8.07 12.90
C ASP A 70 5.00 -7.95 12.06
N GLU A 71 5.85 -8.97 12.05
CA GLU A 71 7.09 -8.99 11.28
C GLU A 71 6.81 -8.94 9.77
N VAL A 72 5.88 -9.76 9.28
CA VAL A 72 5.45 -9.74 7.87
C VAL A 72 4.90 -8.36 7.50
N MET A 73 4.07 -7.76 8.36
CA MET A 73 3.54 -6.41 8.12
C MET A 73 4.65 -5.37 8.02
N GLN A 74 5.65 -5.41 8.90
CA GLN A 74 6.79 -4.49 8.81
C GLN A 74 7.60 -4.69 7.52
N LEU A 75 7.84 -5.93 7.12
CA LEU A 75 8.53 -6.24 5.86
C LEU A 75 7.75 -5.73 4.64
N LEU A 76 6.43 -5.90 4.62
CA LEU A 76 5.56 -5.41 3.55
C LEU A 76 5.53 -3.87 3.50
N LEU A 77 5.43 -3.20 4.65
CA LEU A 77 5.46 -1.74 4.73
C LEU A 77 6.82 -1.18 4.30
N ASN A 78 7.92 -1.83 4.69
CA ASN A 78 9.26 -1.44 4.25
C ASN A 78 9.42 -1.60 2.74
N LEU A 79 8.88 -2.67 2.15
CA LEU A 79 8.85 -2.85 0.71
C LEU A 79 8.03 -1.74 0.03
N ALA A 80 6.86 -1.41 0.54
CA ALA A 80 6.03 -0.32 -0.01
C ALA A 80 6.77 1.02 0.02
N ARG A 81 7.44 1.36 1.12
CA ARG A 81 8.25 2.59 1.23
C ARG A 81 9.44 2.58 0.26
N GLU A 82 10.21 1.49 0.22
CA GLU A 82 11.33 1.38 -0.71
C GLU A 82 10.88 1.51 -2.17
N ARG A 83 9.68 1.01 -2.49
CA ARG A 83 9.10 1.13 -3.84
C ARG A 83 8.44 2.48 -4.11
N GLY A 84 8.36 3.37 -3.13
CA GLY A 84 7.83 4.74 -3.33
C GLY A 84 6.32 4.79 -3.45
N VAL A 85 5.61 3.94 -2.72
CA VAL A 85 4.13 3.93 -2.75
C VAL A 85 3.56 5.24 -2.21
N GLU A 86 4.18 5.83 -1.17
CA GLU A 86 3.74 7.10 -0.58
C GLU A 86 3.93 8.24 -1.56
N GLU A 87 5.09 8.33 -2.21
CA GLU A 87 5.39 9.32 -3.23
C GLU A 87 4.47 9.18 -4.46
N ALA A 88 4.17 7.94 -4.87
CA ALA A 88 3.25 7.69 -5.96
C ALA A 88 1.82 8.10 -5.63
N ARG A 89 1.37 7.85 -4.39
CA ARG A 89 0.08 8.34 -3.89
C ARG A 89 0.00 9.86 -3.97
N ASP A 90 1.00 10.55 -3.43
CA ASP A 90 1.01 12.01 -3.38
C ASP A 90 1.09 12.63 -4.79
N ALA A 91 1.86 12.01 -5.67
CA ALA A 91 1.91 12.38 -7.08
C ALA A 91 0.55 12.18 -7.79
N MET A 92 -0.17 11.08 -7.50
CA MET A 92 -1.50 10.83 -8.03
C MET A 92 -2.50 11.89 -7.55
N PHE A 93 -2.50 12.21 -6.26
CA PHE A 93 -3.41 13.20 -5.69
C PHE A 93 -3.12 14.63 -6.15
N SER A 94 -1.87 14.94 -6.50
CA SER A 94 -1.46 16.24 -7.04
C SER A 94 -1.58 16.36 -8.56
N GLY A 95 -2.13 15.35 -9.24
CA GLY A 95 -2.36 15.39 -10.69
C GLY A 95 -1.11 15.25 -11.54
N GLN A 96 -0.04 14.67 -10.99
CA GLN A 96 1.15 14.38 -11.76
C GLN A 96 0.91 13.19 -12.71
N ARG A 97 1.65 13.17 -13.81
CA ARG A 97 1.58 12.07 -14.80
C ARG A 97 2.31 10.85 -14.29
N ILE A 98 1.64 10.04 -13.47
CA ILE A 98 2.21 8.83 -12.87
C ILE A 98 2.01 7.57 -13.72
N ASN A 99 1.08 7.58 -14.65
CA ASN A 99 0.94 6.52 -15.63
C ASN A 99 1.98 6.72 -16.74
N PHE A 100 3.16 6.15 -16.52
CA PHE A 100 4.31 6.30 -17.41
C PHE A 100 4.17 5.57 -18.75
N THR A 101 3.23 4.63 -18.87
CA THR A 101 3.00 3.89 -20.12
C THR A 101 2.17 4.69 -21.11
N GLU A 102 1.28 5.55 -20.61
CA GLU A 102 0.38 6.37 -21.43
C GLU A 102 0.67 7.87 -21.27
N ASP A 103 1.65 8.24 -20.46
CA ASP A 103 1.98 9.61 -20.10
C ASP A 103 0.77 10.42 -19.63
N ARG A 104 0.01 9.86 -18.68
CA ARG A 104 -1.22 10.46 -18.17
C ARG A 104 -1.19 10.65 -16.67
N ALA A 105 -1.92 11.67 -16.20
CA ALA A 105 -2.32 11.79 -14.82
C ALA A 105 -3.43 10.76 -14.51
N VAL A 106 -3.34 10.12 -13.34
CA VAL A 106 -4.34 9.14 -12.87
C VAL A 106 -5.18 9.81 -11.79
N LEU A 107 -6.08 10.73 -12.19
CA LEU A 107 -6.90 11.54 -11.29
C LEU A 107 -8.23 10.86 -10.93
N HIS A 108 -8.20 9.60 -10.52
CA HIS A 108 -9.42 8.91 -10.06
C HIS A 108 -10.11 9.62 -8.88
N VAL A 109 -9.33 10.34 -8.08
CA VAL A 109 -9.82 11.14 -6.96
C VAL A 109 -10.68 12.34 -7.40
N ALA A 110 -10.47 12.86 -8.61
CA ALA A 110 -11.26 13.99 -9.14
C ALA A 110 -12.75 13.64 -9.28
N LEU A 111 -13.07 12.43 -9.68
CA LEU A 111 -14.45 11.95 -9.80
C LEU A 111 -15.19 11.87 -8.45
N ARG A 112 -14.44 11.86 -7.35
CA ARG A 112 -14.95 11.77 -5.98
C ARG A 112 -14.80 13.07 -5.21
N ASN A 113 -14.30 14.12 -5.88
CA ASN A 113 -14.09 15.42 -5.25
C ASN A 113 -15.45 16.12 -5.01
N ARG A 114 -15.77 16.37 -3.75
CA ARG A 114 -16.97 17.09 -3.30
C ARG A 114 -16.68 18.50 -2.78
N SER A 115 -15.42 18.91 -2.80
CA SER A 115 -15.01 20.22 -2.28
C SER A 115 -15.31 21.39 -3.21
N ASN A 116 -15.72 21.15 -4.45
CA ASN A 116 -15.83 22.12 -5.54
C ASN A 116 -14.54 22.88 -5.87
N VAL A 117 -13.41 22.42 -5.34
CA VAL A 117 -12.08 22.96 -5.70
C VAL A 117 -11.61 22.24 -6.95
N PRO A 118 -11.23 22.96 -8.03
CA PRO A 118 -10.71 22.33 -9.23
C PRO A 118 -9.48 21.46 -8.95
N MET A 119 -9.47 20.26 -9.50
CA MET A 119 -8.28 19.39 -9.50
C MET A 119 -7.57 19.57 -10.85
N LEU A 120 -6.36 20.09 -10.79
CA LEU A 120 -5.57 20.41 -11.98
C LEU A 120 -4.64 19.26 -12.33
N VAL A 121 -4.52 18.99 -13.62
CA VAL A 121 -3.47 18.13 -14.17
C VAL A 121 -2.21 18.96 -14.35
N ASN A 122 -1.09 18.52 -13.81
CA ASN A 122 0.19 19.14 -14.08
C ASN A 122 0.60 18.88 -15.53
N THR A 123 0.35 19.87 -16.37
CA THR A 123 0.73 19.90 -17.78
C THR A 123 2.10 20.56 -17.97
N LEU A 124 3.07 20.27 -17.13
CA LEU A 124 4.41 20.78 -17.37
C LEU A 124 4.91 20.20 -18.70
N SER A 125 4.96 21.08 -19.68
CA SER A 125 5.63 20.93 -20.97
C SER A 125 7.12 20.70 -20.81
#